data_abcc6dcfd81dc547d26b653b4a247869
#
_entry.id   abcc6dcfd81dc547d26b653b4a247869
#
_cell.length_a   1.000
_cell.length_b   1.000
_cell.length_c   1.000
_cell.angle_alpha   90.00
_cell.angle_beta   90.00
_cell.angle_gamma   90.00
#
_symmetry.space_group_name_H-M   'P 1'
#
loop_
_entity.id
_entity.type
_entity.pdbx_description
1 polymer ?
#
loop_
_entity_poly.entity_id
_entity_poly.type
_entity_poly.pdbx_seq_one_letter_code
_entity_poly.pdbx_strand_id
1 'polypeptide(L)'
;MASSLKKSPGRWLVLTSLLLACLIAFLIASSTEEKSEPSIATLAVGPFVASETASSPFPPLTRNLSEGLPPGQLAGQRIVAGFEGKSVPQAIRRQIRTGAIGGVILFADNLGSRRQIQRLNRSLQRIQRPDGLRRYPLMIMVDQEGGLVKRLPGAPNASAEQMGARGQAFSRRQGALTGLNLKTSGFNVDLAPVLDVARPGGVIADTDRGFGSTVRRVNRTAIPFARSLQQSRVAATAKHFPGLGAATENTDFAVQRIRLSKRTLQRVDMAPYRPFIASGGKLVMVGSAIYPALGRRPAMFEPRIVRGELRQRLGFQGVTITDAMGTVAVNDFGGTKRAAIAAAHAGMDILLYGDWQSASRGRVAIASRLRSGKLPRPQFVRATNRTLQLRATFTTSIPGS
;
A
#
# COMPACT_ATOMS: atom_id res chain seq x y z
N MET A 1 -56.19 7.15 -29.23
CA MET A 1 -55.68 6.76 -30.53
C MET A 1 -54.30 6.13 -30.26
N ALA A 2 -54.17 4.92 -29.98
CA ALA A 2 -54.24 3.65 -30.72
C ALA A 2 -53.18 3.57 -31.83
N SER A 3 -52.41 2.56 -31.64
CA SER A 3 -51.73 1.69 -32.60
C SER A 3 -50.19 1.92 -32.68
N SER A 4 -49.31 0.91 -32.77
CA SER A 4 -49.49 -0.49 -32.98
C SER A 4 -48.12 -1.18 -32.83
N LEU A 5 -48.20 -2.32 -32.19
CA LEU A 5 -47.19 -3.39 -32.16
C LEU A 5 -46.75 -3.83 -33.56
N LYS A 6 -45.45 -4.18 -33.72
CA LYS A 6 -45.11 -5.34 -34.57
C LYS A 6 -43.96 -6.12 -33.96
N LYS A 7 -44.31 -7.32 -33.50
CA LYS A 7 -43.45 -8.49 -33.31
C LYS A 7 -43.25 -9.18 -34.65
N SER A 8 -42.11 -9.77 -34.90
CA SER A 8 -42.06 -11.03 -35.62
C SER A 8 -40.75 -11.78 -35.36
N PRO A 9 -40.82 -13.12 -35.45
CA PRO A 9 -39.90 -14.00 -34.70
C PRO A 9 -39.04 -14.88 -35.63
N GLY A 10 -38.10 -15.58 -34.97
CA GLY A 10 -37.81 -16.95 -35.42
C GLY A 10 -36.56 -17.13 -36.25
N ARG A 11 -35.63 -17.90 -35.73
CA ARG A 11 -35.39 -19.25 -36.25
C ARG A 11 -34.34 -19.98 -35.40
N TRP A 12 -34.83 -20.97 -34.71
CA TRP A 12 -34.06 -22.14 -34.27
C TRP A 12 -33.65 -22.99 -35.45
N LEU A 13 -32.42 -23.45 -35.47
CA LEU A 13 -32.09 -24.68 -36.15
C LEU A 13 -30.94 -25.39 -35.43
N VAL A 14 -31.31 -26.52 -34.93
CA VAL A 14 -30.56 -27.66 -34.41
C VAL A 14 -29.73 -28.28 -35.51
N LEU A 15 -28.51 -28.71 -35.20
CA LEU A 15 -27.94 -29.90 -35.83
C LEU A 15 -26.95 -30.57 -34.88
N THR A 16 -27.38 -31.72 -34.47
CA THR A 16 -26.71 -32.81 -33.75
C THR A 16 -25.78 -33.63 -34.68
N SER A 17 -24.86 -34.34 -34.03
CA SER A 17 -24.18 -35.59 -34.42
C SER A 17 -22.82 -35.48 -35.12
N LEU A 18 -21.77 -35.98 -34.45
CA LEU A 18 -21.22 -37.31 -34.76
C LEU A 18 -20.15 -37.71 -33.74
N LEU A 19 -20.50 -38.73 -32.97
CA LEU A 19 -19.57 -39.65 -32.30
C LEU A 19 -18.95 -40.60 -33.34
N LEU A 20 -17.65 -40.87 -33.28
CA LEU A 20 -17.09 -42.19 -33.51
C LEU A 20 -15.62 -42.24 -33.11
N ALA A 21 -15.32 -42.89 -32.08
CA ALA A 21 -14.44 -44.01 -31.73
C ALA A 21 -13.24 -44.28 -32.65
N CYS A 22 -12.04 -44.31 -32.05
CA CYS A 22 -10.98 -45.25 -32.40
C CYS A 22 -10.27 -45.73 -31.12
N LEU A 23 -10.72 -46.88 -30.67
CA LEU A 23 -10.04 -47.77 -29.73
C LEU A 23 -9.12 -48.67 -30.56
N ILE A 24 -7.80 -48.63 -30.37
CA ILE A 24 -6.91 -49.73 -30.79
C ILE A 24 -5.92 -49.94 -29.63
N ALA A 25 -6.08 -51.14 -29.08
CA ALA A 25 -5.19 -51.76 -28.12
C ALA A 25 -3.87 -52.17 -28.77
N PHE A 26 -2.77 -52.03 -28.05
CA PHE A 26 -1.62 -52.90 -28.24
C PHE A 26 -1.16 -53.43 -26.87
N LEU A 27 -1.27 -54.74 -26.79
CA LEU A 27 -0.86 -55.60 -25.70
C LEU A 27 0.61 -56.05 -25.94
N ILE A 28 1.33 -56.23 -24.82
CA ILE A 28 2.41 -57.16 -24.56
C ILE A 28 3.84 -56.74 -24.92
N ALA A 29 4.63 -56.46 -23.91
CA ALA A 29 5.86 -57.20 -23.63
C ALA A 29 6.31 -56.92 -22.17
N SER A 30 6.21 -57.93 -21.35
CA SER A 30 6.83 -58.06 -20.03
C SER A 30 8.33 -58.16 -20.16
N SER A 31 9.08 -57.31 -19.47
CA SER A 31 10.42 -57.60 -19.02
C SER A 31 10.62 -56.97 -17.67
N THR A 32 10.78 -57.81 -16.69
CA THR A 32 11.18 -57.54 -15.33
C THR A 32 12.57 -56.95 -15.29
N GLU A 33 12.67 -55.67 -14.92
CA GLU A 33 13.88 -55.09 -14.34
C GLU A 33 13.55 -54.54 -12.97
N GLU A 34 14.12 -55.18 -11.97
CA GLU A 34 14.17 -54.80 -10.60
C GLU A 34 14.97 -53.47 -10.47
N LYS A 35 14.29 -52.33 -10.36
CA LYS A 35 14.92 -51.06 -10.03
C LYS A 35 14.72 -50.79 -8.56
N SER A 36 15.83 -50.85 -7.85
CA SER A 36 16.04 -50.41 -6.47
C SER A 36 15.39 -49.03 -6.24
N GLU A 37 14.51 -48.97 -5.24
CA GLU A 37 13.95 -47.71 -4.71
C GLU A 37 15.10 -46.84 -4.14
N PRO A 38 15.16 -45.53 -4.49
CA PRO A 38 16.06 -44.64 -3.76
C PRO A 38 15.47 -44.39 -2.36
N SER A 39 16.22 -44.76 -1.37
CA SER A 39 16.01 -44.45 0.04
C SER A 39 15.61 -43.00 0.25
N ILE A 40 14.43 -42.76 0.80
CA ILE A 40 13.98 -41.46 1.25
C ILE A 40 14.86 -41.04 2.40
N ALA A 41 15.91 -40.29 2.11
CA ALA A 41 16.67 -39.60 3.13
C ALA A 41 15.70 -38.60 3.84
N THR A 42 15.37 -38.91 5.06
CA THR A 42 14.67 -38.04 5.99
C THR A 42 15.51 -36.79 6.17
N LEU A 43 15.21 -35.73 5.39
CA LEU A 43 15.75 -34.42 5.65
C LEU A 43 15.22 -33.97 7.01
N ALA A 44 16.08 -34.12 8.02
CA ALA A 44 15.87 -33.53 9.31
C ALA A 44 15.63 -32.04 9.13
N VAL A 45 14.42 -31.58 9.45
CA VAL A 45 14.09 -30.18 9.58
C VAL A 45 14.88 -29.69 10.79
N GLY A 46 16.06 -29.13 10.53
CA GLY A 46 16.85 -28.46 11.56
C GLY A 46 16.02 -27.31 12.18
N PRO A 47 16.33 -26.94 13.44
CA PRO A 47 15.62 -25.86 14.10
C PRO A 47 15.71 -24.61 13.25
N PHE A 48 14.56 -24.00 13.00
CA PHE A 48 14.40 -22.74 12.28
C PHE A 48 15.25 -21.67 12.98
N VAL A 49 16.45 -21.41 12.43
CA VAL A 49 17.30 -20.30 12.89
C VAL A 49 16.48 -19.03 12.73
N ALA A 50 16.27 -18.35 13.84
CA ALA A 50 15.59 -17.06 13.86
C ALA A 50 16.23 -16.16 12.81
N SER A 51 15.40 -15.73 11.86
CA SER A 51 15.73 -14.80 10.77
C SER A 51 16.61 -13.67 11.26
N GLU A 52 17.71 -13.42 10.57
CA GLU A 52 18.40 -12.13 10.59
C GLU A 52 17.36 -11.02 10.67
N THR A 53 17.40 -10.23 11.74
CA THR A 53 16.46 -9.12 11.97
C THR A 53 16.58 -8.18 10.78
N ALA A 54 15.52 -8.08 9.99
CA ALA A 54 15.50 -7.17 8.84
C ALA A 54 15.93 -5.79 9.30
N SER A 55 17.02 -5.27 8.73
CA SER A 55 17.57 -3.97 9.09
C SER A 55 16.55 -2.87 8.75
N SER A 56 16.52 -1.82 9.58
CA SER A 56 15.68 -0.65 9.31
C SER A 56 16.02 -0.06 7.95
N PRO A 57 15.03 0.31 7.10
CA PRO A 57 15.27 0.99 5.82
C PRO A 57 15.72 2.44 6.02
N PHE A 58 15.90 2.87 7.26
CA PHE A 58 16.33 4.22 7.64
C PHE A 58 17.65 4.17 8.40
N PRO A 59 18.45 5.25 8.34
CA PRO A 59 19.65 5.38 9.16
C PRO A 59 19.32 5.20 10.65
N PRO A 60 20.24 4.64 11.46
CA PRO A 60 20.07 4.55 12.89
C PRO A 60 19.78 5.92 13.51
N LEU A 61 18.89 5.95 14.51
CA LEU A 61 18.63 7.15 15.27
C LEU A 61 19.79 7.39 16.25
N THR A 62 20.46 8.50 16.11
CA THR A 62 21.45 8.97 17.10
C THR A 62 20.79 9.56 18.33
N ARG A 63 19.51 9.95 18.22
CA ARG A 63 18.66 10.46 19.31
C ARG A 63 17.19 10.33 18.98
N ASN A 64 16.33 10.49 19.99
CA ASN A 64 14.88 10.51 19.81
C ASN A 64 14.44 11.79 19.08
N LEU A 65 14.05 11.68 17.80
CA LEU A 65 13.71 12.81 16.93
C LEU A 65 12.43 13.54 17.36
N SER A 66 11.55 12.87 18.07
CA SER A 66 10.27 13.42 18.55
C SER A 66 10.31 13.86 20.01
N GLU A 67 11.46 13.76 20.67
CA GLU A 67 11.63 14.24 22.03
C GLU A 67 11.37 15.75 22.10
N GLY A 68 10.62 16.18 23.11
CA GLY A 68 10.23 17.56 23.27
C GLY A 68 9.04 18.03 22.44
N LEU A 69 8.56 17.24 21.46
CA LEU A 69 7.34 17.62 20.74
C LEU A 69 6.09 17.52 21.63
N PRO A 70 5.24 18.55 21.66
CA PRO A 70 3.99 18.51 22.39
C PRO A 70 3.03 17.47 21.77
N PRO A 71 2.07 16.91 22.55
CA PRO A 71 1.16 15.85 22.07
C PRO A 71 0.42 16.18 20.78
N GLY A 72 0.07 17.44 20.55
CA GLY A 72 -0.59 17.90 19.32
C GLY A 72 0.30 17.80 18.08
N GLN A 73 1.60 18.09 18.22
CA GLN A 73 2.58 17.95 17.14
C GLN A 73 3.01 16.50 16.96
N LEU A 74 3.21 15.74 18.04
CA LEU A 74 3.43 14.29 17.95
C LEU A 74 2.33 13.61 17.13
N ALA A 75 1.06 13.91 17.43
CA ALA A 75 -0.09 13.44 16.68
C ALA A 75 -0.05 13.93 15.22
N GLY A 76 0.27 15.22 15.03
CA GLY A 76 0.30 15.85 13.71
C GLY A 76 1.30 15.21 12.76
N GLN A 77 2.47 14.76 13.23
CA GLN A 77 3.46 14.12 12.37
C GLN A 77 2.98 12.77 11.80
N ARG A 78 1.92 12.21 12.35
CA ARG A 78 1.29 10.95 11.93
C ARG A 78 0.06 11.15 11.03
N ILE A 79 -0.26 12.39 10.67
CA ILE A 79 -1.43 12.73 9.84
C ILE A 79 -0.98 13.16 8.45
N VAL A 80 -1.62 12.56 7.45
CA VAL A 80 -1.61 13.00 6.04
C VAL A 80 -3.02 13.42 5.68
N ALA A 81 -3.17 14.60 5.10
CA ALA A 81 -4.47 15.20 4.77
C ALA A 81 -4.59 15.54 3.29
N GLY A 82 -5.73 15.20 2.68
CA GLY A 82 -6.12 15.73 1.38
C GLY A 82 -6.76 17.12 1.50
N PHE A 83 -6.89 17.78 0.37
CA PHE A 83 -7.61 19.04 0.24
C PHE A 83 -8.07 19.22 -1.22
N GLU A 84 -9.06 20.06 -1.45
CA GLU A 84 -9.60 20.36 -2.77
C GLU A 84 -8.90 21.55 -3.43
N GLY A 85 -8.90 21.54 -4.76
CA GLY A 85 -8.42 22.65 -5.60
C GLY A 85 -6.90 22.65 -5.85
N LYS A 86 -6.48 23.55 -6.75
CA LYS A 86 -5.12 23.62 -7.33
C LYS A 86 -4.18 24.57 -6.59
N SER A 87 -4.61 25.12 -5.45
CA SER A 87 -3.82 26.00 -4.59
C SER A 87 -3.93 25.55 -3.13
N VAL A 88 -2.94 25.91 -2.30
CA VAL A 88 -2.93 25.50 -0.89
C VAL A 88 -3.96 26.30 -0.09
N PRO A 89 -5.03 25.66 0.46
CA PRO A 89 -6.02 26.36 1.29
C PRO A 89 -5.40 26.91 2.58
N GLN A 90 -6.02 27.98 3.13
CA GLN A 90 -5.56 28.60 4.37
C GLN A 90 -5.56 27.60 5.56
N ALA A 91 -6.56 26.71 5.61
CA ALA A 91 -6.63 25.65 6.64
C ALA A 91 -5.41 24.73 6.62
N ILE A 92 -4.99 24.28 5.42
CA ILE A 92 -3.78 23.44 5.25
C ILE A 92 -2.52 24.24 5.62
N ARG A 93 -2.41 25.51 5.22
CA ARG A 93 -1.29 26.39 5.61
C ARG A 93 -1.16 26.47 7.13
N ARG A 94 -2.28 26.69 7.83
CA ARG A 94 -2.33 26.73 9.30
C ARG A 94 -1.89 25.41 9.92
N GLN A 95 -2.40 24.28 9.42
CA GLN A 95 -2.06 22.95 9.95
C GLN A 95 -0.55 22.63 9.79
N ILE A 96 0.05 23.01 8.67
CA ILE A 96 1.50 22.85 8.44
C ILE A 96 2.29 23.76 9.39
N ARG A 97 1.92 25.03 9.52
CA ARG A 97 2.61 26.00 10.40
C ARG A 97 2.60 25.58 11.87
N THR A 98 1.54 24.95 12.33
CA THR A 98 1.40 24.49 13.72
C THR A 98 1.96 23.10 13.96
N GLY A 99 2.44 22.40 12.92
CA GLY A 99 2.86 21.00 12.98
C GLY A 99 1.71 20.02 13.20
N ALA A 100 0.47 20.42 12.85
CA ALA A 100 -0.73 19.60 12.99
C ALA A 100 -0.88 18.52 11.91
N ILE A 101 -0.12 18.59 10.82
CA ILE A 101 0.01 17.52 9.81
C ILE A 101 1.48 17.31 9.44
N GLY A 102 1.82 16.07 9.11
CA GLY A 102 3.15 15.66 8.64
C GLY A 102 3.23 15.51 7.12
N GLY A 103 2.09 15.51 6.42
CA GLY A 103 2.03 15.36 4.98
C GLY A 103 0.68 15.72 4.37
N VAL A 104 0.66 15.74 3.04
CA VAL A 104 -0.53 15.90 2.23
C VAL A 104 -0.59 14.81 1.16
N ILE A 105 -1.81 14.42 0.76
CA ILE A 105 -2.06 13.63 -0.44
C ILE A 105 -2.76 14.51 -1.47
N LEU A 106 -2.34 14.39 -2.73
CA LEU A 106 -2.92 15.12 -3.85
C LEU A 106 -3.68 14.16 -4.78
N PHE A 107 -4.88 14.55 -5.13
CA PHE A 107 -5.77 13.83 -6.05
C PHE A 107 -5.83 14.53 -7.41
N ALA A 108 -6.60 13.96 -8.34
CA ALA A 108 -6.66 14.48 -9.71
C ALA A 108 -7.14 15.94 -9.81
N ASP A 109 -8.05 16.37 -8.93
CA ASP A 109 -8.57 17.76 -8.88
C ASP A 109 -7.51 18.79 -8.44
N ASN A 110 -6.47 18.37 -7.73
CA ASN A 110 -5.34 19.22 -7.38
C ASN A 110 -4.36 19.44 -8.53
N LEU A 111 -4.41 18.57 -9.57
CA LEU A 111 -3.38 18.44 -10.56
C LEU A 111 -3.83 19.01 -11.91
N GLY A 112 -2.98 19.81 -12.50
CA GLY A 112 -3.16 20.40 -13.81
C GLY A 112 -1.90 20.26 -14.67
N SER A 113 -1.39 21.37 -15.20
CA SER A 113 -0.13 21.33 -15.93
C SER A 113 1.07 21.03 -15.02
N ARG A 114 2.14 20.44 -15.57
CA ARG A 114 3.39 20.16 -14.83
C ARG A 114 3.89 21.41 -14.07
N ARG A 115 3.85 22.58 -14.69
CA ARG A 115 4.25 23.84 -14.04
C ARG A 115 3.37 24.18 -12.84
N GLN A 116 2.05 23.95 -12.95
CA GLN A 116 1.12 24.19 -11.84
C GLN A 116 1.41 23.23 -10.68
N ILE A 117 1.59 21.92 -10.94
CA ILE A 117 1.92 20.90 -9.94
C ILE A 117 3.21 21.27 -9.21
N GLN A 118 4.25 21.63 -9.94
CA GLN A 118 5.53 22.06 -9.36
C GLN A 118 5.38 23.30 -8.47
N ARG A 119 4.57 24.29 -8.89
CA ARG A 119 4.30 25.48 -8.06
C ARG A 119 3.56 25.11 -6.78
N LEU A 120 2.53 24.27 -6.88
CA LEU A 120 1.76 23.78 -5.73
C LEU A 120 2.68 23.07 -4.72
N ASN A 121 3.47 22.11 -5.18
CA ASN A 121 4.35 21.31 -4.31
C ASN A 121 5.47 22.16 -3.69
N ARG A 122 6.06 23.11 -4.45
CA ARG A 122 7.00 24.10 -3.88
C ARG A 122 6.34 24.98 -2.83
N SER A 123 5.10 25.45 -3.08
CA SER A 123 4.39 26.30 -2.11
C SER A 123 4.09 25.57 -0.81
N LEU A 124 3.74 24.26 -0.86
CA LEU A 124 3.56 23.40 0.30
C LEU A 124 4.88 23.26 1.11
N GLN A 125 6.00 22.97 0.44
CA GLN A 125 7.30 22.78 1.11
C GLN A 125 7.84 24.08 1.74
N ARG A 126 7.54 25.25 1.16
CA ARG A 126 7.98 26.56 1.67
C ARG A 126 7.22 27.05 2.91
N ILE A 127 6.08 26.41 3.26
CA ILE A 127 5.36 26.80 4.49
C ILE A 127 6.24 26.51 5.70
N GLN A 128 6.52 27.53 6.48
CA GLN A 128 7.33 27.44 7.68
C GLN A 128 6.67 26.46 8.67
N ARG A 129 7.43 25.50 9.17
CA ARG A 129 7.05 24.55 10.20
C ARG A 129 7.64 24.97 11.55
N PRO A 130 7.12 24.47 12.70
CA PRO A 130 7.74 24.71 14.01
C PRO A 130 9.22 24.31 14.01
N ASP A 131 10.04 24.97 14.82
CA ASP A 131 11.51 24.84 14.80
C ASP A 131 11.98 23.40 14.93
N GLY A 132 11.42 22.61 15.83
CA GLY A 132 11.75 21.19 15.98
C GLY A 132 11.38 20.32 14.76
N LEU A 133 10.57 20.85 13.82
CA LEU A 133 10.09 20.16 12.64
C LEU A 133 10.59 20.78 11.31
N ARG A 134 11.29 21.92 11.38
CA ARG A 134 11.72 22.71 10.20
C ARG A 134 12.58 21.88 9.24
N ARG A 135 13.49 21.07 9.74
CA ARG A 135 14.40 20.22 8.96
C ARG A 135 13.74 19.01 8.30
N TYR A 136 12.50 18.66 8.65
CA TYR A 136 11.80 17.52 8.06
C TYR A 136 10.87 18.00 6.95
N PRO A 137 11.14 17.70 5.65
CA PRO A 137 10.25 18.04 4.54
C PRO A 137 8.85 17.48 4.76
N LEU A 138 7.83 18.18 4.26
CA LEU A 138 6.46 17.66 4.24
C LEU A 138 6.40 16.44 3.34
N MET A 139 5.69 15.39 3.75
CA MET A 139 5.34 14.31 2.84
C MET A 139 4.32 14.83 1.83
N ILE A 140 4.60 14.70 0.53
CA ILE A 140 3.67 15.02 -0.55
C ILE A 140 3.45 13.74 -1.34
N MET A 141 2.25 13.18 -1.21
CA MET A 141 1.89 11.84 -1.69
C MET A 141 0.95 11.89 -2.88
N VAL A 142 0.99 10.85 -3.68
CA VAL A 142 0.08 10.63 -4.82
C VAL A 142 -0.02 9.14 -5.12
N ASP A 143 -1.14 8.71 -5.74
CA ASP A 143 -1.30 7.38 -6.33
C ASP A 143 -0.85 7.44 -7.80
N GLN A 144 0.32 6.91 -8.09
CA GLN A 144 0.87 6.85 -9.44
C GLN A 144 1.20 5.39 -9.82
N GLU A 145 0.17 4.52 -9.77
CA GLU A 145 0.30 3.09 -10.04
C GLU A 145 0.53 2.79 -11.53
N GLY A 146 -0.06 3.60 -12.40
CA GLY A 146 -0.24 3.36 -13.83
C GLY A 146 -1.65 2.84 -14.14
N GLY A 147 -1.97 2.71 -15.44
CA GLY A 147 -3.32 2.29 -15.85
C GLY A 147 -4.40 3.25 -15.33
N LEU A 148 -5.45 2.68 -14.72
CA LEU A 148 -6.59 3.45 -14.21
C LEU A 148 -6.25 4.33 -13.00
N VAL A 149 -5.25 3.93 -12.20
CA VAL A 149 -4.83 4.69 -11.00
C VAL A 149 -3.53 5.43 -11.31
N LYS A 150 -3.69 6.52 -12.02
CA LYS A 150 -2.62 7.40 -12.45
C LYS A 150 -3.09 8.84 -12.40
N ARG A 151 -2.44 9.66 -11.56
CA ARG A 151 -2.88 11.04 -11.32
C ARG A 151 -2.10 12.07 -12.15
N LEU A 152 -0.81 11.79 -12.46
CA LEU A 152 0.03 12.67 -13.23
C LEU A 152 0.22 12.17 -14.68
N PRO A 153 0.36 13.07 -15.66
CA PRO A 153 0.88 12.73 -16.98
C PRO A 153 2.30 12.15 -16.90
N GLY A 154 2.68 11.33 -17.87
CA GLY A 154 4.01 10.72 -17.92
C GLY A 154 4.05 9.32 -17.33
N ALA A 155 5.18 8.88 -16.83
CA ALA A 155 5.37 7.54 -16.31
C ALA A 155 4.62 7.30 -14.98
N PRO A 156 4.21 6.01 -14.73
CA PRO A 156 4.39 4.87 -15.62
C PRO A 156 3.49 4.94 -16.84
N ASN A 157 3.97 4.42 -17.99
CA ASN A 157 3.22 4.41 -19.25
C ASN A 157 2.53 3.06 -19.51
N ALA A 158 2.36 2.27 -18.45
CA ALA A 158 1.74 0.96 -18.48
C ALA A 158 0.98 0.71 -17.17
N SER A 159 -0.06 -0.13 -17.20
CA SER A 159 -0.71 -0.66 -15.99
C SER A 159 0.23 -1.63 -15.26
N ALA A 160 -0.09 -1.97 -14.01
CA ALA A 160 0.65 -2.97 -13.26
C ALA A 160 0.59 -4.34 -13.96
N GLU A 161 -0.57 -4.71 -14.52
CA GLU A 161 -0.74 -5.94 -15.29
C GLU A 161 0.17 -5.96 -16.53
N GLN A 162 0.20 -4.89 -17.32
CA GLN A 162 1.09 -4.76 -18.47
C GLN A 162 2.57 -4.82 -18.06
N MET A 163 2.95 -4.20 -16.93
CA MET A 163 4.31 -4.31 -16.39
C MET A 163 4.63 -5.74 -15.97
N GLY A 164 3.68 -6.43 -15.36
CA GLY A 164 3.78 -7.84 -14.98
C GLY A 164 3.95 -8.77 -16.18
N ALA A 165 3.19 -8.54 -17.24
CA ALA A 165 3.27 -9.31 -18.49
C ALA A 165 4.58 -9.10 -19.25
N ARG A 166 5.08 -7.86 -19.32
CA ARG A 166 6.32 -7.48 -20.02
C ARG A 166 7.59 -7.78 -19.24
N GLY A 167 7.47 -8.16 -17.97
CA GLY A 167 8.56 -8.71 -17.19
C GLY A 167 9.44 -7.70 -16.45
N GLN A 168 10.49 -8.23 -15.81
CA GLN A 168 11.31 -7.54 -14.83
C GLN A 168 12.01 -6.28 -15.37
N ALA A 169 12.67 -6.39 -16.54
CA ALA A 169 13.45 -5.28 -17.09
C ALA A 169 12.55 -4.08 -17.44
N PHE A 170 11.39 -4.37 -18.03
CA PHE A 170 10.40 -3.34 -18.36
C PHE A 170 9.84 -2.69 -17.10
N SER A 171 9.43 -3.48 -16.10
CA SER A 171 8.89 -2.98 -14.84
C SER A 171 9.91 -2.11 -14.08
N ARG A 172 11.18 -2.54 -14.02
CA ARG A 172 12.28 -1.76 -13.47
C ARG A 172 12.43 -0.40 -14.15
N ARG A 173 12.38 -0.38 -15.51
CA ARG A 173 12.45 0.87 -16.28
C ARG A 173 11.25 1.79 -15.96
N GLN A 174 10.03 1.23 -15.88
CA GLN A 174 8.85 2.02 -15.52
C GLN A 174 9.00 2.62 -14.11
N GLY A 175 9.50 1.86 -13.15
CA GLY A 175 9.77 2.36 -11.79
C GLY A 175 10.76 3.53 -11.77
N ALA A 176 11.87 3.44 -12.52
CA ALA A 176 12.85 4.53 -12.62
C ALA A 176 12.25 5.80 -13.25
N LEU A 177 11.50 5.64 -14.34
CA LEU A 177 10.83 6.75 -15.02
C LEU A 177 9.74 7.37 -14.14
N THR A 178 8.99 6.56 -13.38
CA THR A 178 7.98 7.04 -12.42
C THR A 178 8.64 7.82 -11.29
N GLY A 179 9.71 7.31 -10.72
CA GLY A 179 10.47 8.02 -9.68
C GLY A 179 10.98 9.38 -10.16
N LEU A 180 11.53 9.46 -11.38
CA LEU A 180 11.98 10.71 -11.98
C LEU A 180 10.81 11.68 -12.24
N ASN A 181 9.68 11.17 -12.78
CA ASN A 181 8.48 11.97 -13.03
C ASN A 181 7.93 12.59 -11.74
N LEU A 182 7.83 11.80 -10.67
CA LEU A 182 7.36 12.26 -9.38
C LEU A 182 8.34 13.24 -8.73
N LYS A 183 9.64 12.92 -8.73
CA LYS A 183 10.67 13.78 -8.15
C LYS A 183 10.70 15.16 -8.81
N THR A 184 10.70 15.20 -10.13
CA THR A 184 10.72 16.47 -10.89
C THR A 184 9.42 17.25 -10.73
N SER A 185 8.31 16.59 -10.39
CA SER A 185 7.03 17.23 -10.09
C SER A 185 6.91 17.65 -8.61
N GLY A 186 7.89 17.31 -7.74
CA GLY A 186 7.95 17.71 -6.34
C GLY A 186 7.25 16.78 -5.37
N PHE A 187 6.91 15.55 -5.78
CA PHE A 187 6.43 14.49 -4.90
C PHE A 187 7.60 13.73 -4.26
N ASN A 188 7.39 13.19 -3.07
CA ASN A 188 8.39 12.41 -2.35
C ASN A 188 7.87 11.06 -1.81
N VAL A 189 6.57 10.75 -1.98
CA VAL A 189 5.97 9.45 -1.69
C VAL A 189 5.02 9.07 -2.83
N ASP A 190 5.17 7.85 -3.32
CA ASP A 190 4.22 7.19 -4.22
C ASP A 190 3.46 6.10 -3.47
N LEU A 191 2.13 6.14 -3.54
CA LEU A 191 1.29 5.09 -3.00
C LEU A 191 1.20 3.91 -3.99
N ALA A 192 2.36 3.42 -4.40
CA ALA A 192 2.61 2.29 -5.31
C ALA A 192 3.94 1.59 -4.92
N PRO A 193 4.13 0.31 -5.26
CA PRO A 193 3.30 -0.57 -6.09
C PRO A 193 2.20 -1.31 -5.32
N VAL A 194 1.20 -1.81 -6.06
CA VAL A 194 0.24 -2.81 -5.59
C VAL A 194 0.95 -4.18 -5.56
N LEU A 195 1.05 -4.81 -4.37
CA LEU A 195 1.63 -6.15 -4.19
C LEU A 195 0.56 -7.26 -4.09
N ASP A 196 -0.71 -6.89 -4.21
CA ASP A 196 -1.80 -7.84 -4.16
C ASP A 196 -1.67 -8.88 -5.29
N VAL A 197 -1.77 -10.17 -4.93
CA VAL A 197 -1.78 -11.26 -5.91
C VAL A 197 -3.16 -11.33 -6.53
N ALA A 198 -3.30 -10.88 -7.77
CA ALA A 198 -4.56 -10.76 -8.48
C ALA A 198 -5.24 -12.13 -8.62
N ARG A 199 -6.55 -12.19 -8.37
CA ARG A 199 -7.37 -13.39 -8.57
C ARG A 199 -8.48 -13.11 -9.57
N PRO A 200 -8.88 -14.08 -10.39
CA PRO A 200 -10.02 -13.94 -11.29
C PRO A 200 -11.27 -13.49 -10.53
N GLY A 201 -12.01 -12.51 -11.05
CA GLY A 201 -13.19 -11.91 -10.40
C GLY A 201 -12.88 -11.08 -9.17
N GLY A 202 -11.62 -10.76 -8.92
CA GLY A 202 -11.20 -9.84 -7.87
C GLY A 202 -10.95 -8.44 -8.41
N VAL A 203 -11.31 -7.41 -7.65
CA VAL A 203 -11.19 -5.99 -8.05
C VAL A 203 -9.78 -5.60 -8.50
N ILE A 204 -8.75 -6.24 -7.97
CA ILE A 204 -7.35 -5.98 -8.37
C ILE A 204 -7.07 -6.48 -9.79
N ALA A 205 -7.64 -7.64 -10.18
CA ALA A 205 -7.53 -8.17 -11.54
C ALA A 205 -8.38 -7.34 -12.50
N ASP A 206 -9.63 -7.09 -12.13
CA ASP A 206 -10.62 -6.42 -12.99
C ASP A 206 -10.27 -4.94 -13.29
N THR A 207 -9.32 -4.38 -12.55
CA THR A 207 -8.84 -3.00 -12.73
C THR A 207 -7.38 -2.88 -13.16
N ASP A 208 -6.76 -3.97 -13.64
CA ASP A 208 -5.36 -4.02 -14.13
C ASP A 208 -4.31 -3.54 -13.12
N ARG A 209 -4.64 -3.55 -11.83
CA ARG A 209 -3.78 -3.00 -10.76
C ARG A 209 -2.77 -4.01 -10.22
N GLY A 210 -2.96 -5.31 -10.50
CA GLY A 210 -2.07 -6.38 -10.06
C GLY A 210 -0.94 -6.65 -11.05
N PHE A 211 0.28 -6.83 -10.56
CA PHE A 211 1.42 -7.26 -11.38
C PHE A 211 1.32 -8.71 -11.86
N GLY A 212 0.33 -9.45 -11.37
CA GLY A 212 0.01 -10.81 -11.82
C GLY A 212 -0.70 -11.65 -10.77
N SER A 213 -1.08 -12.86 -11.18
CA SER A 213 -1.88 -13.81 -10.39
C SER A 213 -1.02 -14.80 -9.56
N THR A 214 0.29 -14.66 -9.55
CA THR A 214 1.20 -15.51 -8.78
C THR A 214 2.22 -14.70 -8.00
N VAL A 215 2.57 -15.19 -6.79
CA VAL A 215 3.62 -14.61 -5.95
C VAL A 215 4.92 -14.39 -6.73
N ARG A 216 5.31 -15.38 -7.56
CA ARG A 216 6.52 -15.32 -8.37
C ARG A 216 6.48 -14.13 -9.35
N ARG A 217 5.36 -13.92 -10.04
CA ARG A 217 5.23 -12.81 -11.02
C ARG A 217 5.25 -11.46 -10.30
N VAL A 218 4.48 -11.30 -9.22
CA VAL A 218 4.49 -10.08 -8.41
C VAL A 218 5.91 -9.77 -7.91
N ASN A 219 6.62 -10.75 -7.35
CA ASN A 219 7.97 -10.55 -6.85
C ASN A 219 8.95 -10.13 -7.96
N ARG A 220 8.87 -10.79 -9.14
CA ARG A 220 9.78 -10.50 -10.27
C ARG A 220 9.56 -9.14 -10.90
N THR A 221 8.41 -8.52 -10.72
CA THR A 221 8.07 -7.28 -11.44
C THR A 221 7.79 -6.11 -10.48
N ALA A 222 6.96 -6.25 -9.47
CA ALA A 222 6.65 -5.16 -8.54
C ALA A 222 7.86 -4.75 -7.67
N ILE A 223 8.71 -5.70 -7.25
CA ILE A 223 9.86 -5.36 -6.41
C ILE A 223 10.91 -4.55 -7.18
N PRO A 224 11.32 -4.90 -8.42
CA PRO A 224 12.18 -4.06 -9.24
C PRO A 224 11.59 -2.68 -9.54
N PHE A 225 10.27 -2.57 -9.76
CA PHE A 225 9.59 -1.27 -9.88
C PHE A 225 9.83 -0.41 -8.63
N ALA A 226 9.50 -0.94 -7.44
CA ALA A 226 9.64 -0.23 -6.17
C ALA A 226 11.09 0.21 -5.90
N ARG A 227 12.06 -0.69 -6.13
CA ARG A 227 13.50 -0.38 -5.95
C ARG A 227 13.95 0.77 -6.84
N SER A 228 13.60 0.72 -8.11
CA SER A 228 14.01 1.76 -9.08
C SER A 228 13.32 3.09 -8.82
N LEU A 229 12.05 3.07 -8.40
CA LEU A 229 11.34 4.26 -7.96
C LEU A 229 12.05 4.91 -6.76
N GLN A 230 12.45 4.14 -5.77
CA GLN A 230 13.13 4.63 -4.57
C GLN A 230 14.53 5.22 -4.85
N GLN A 231 15.20 4.82 -5.94
CA GLN A 231 16.48 5.41 -6.37
C GLN A 231 16.36 6.91 -6.70
N SER A 232 15.18 7.37 -7.09
CA SER A 232 14.88 8.79 -7.30
C SER A 232 14.59 9.57 -6.01
N ARG A 233 14.79 8.95 -4.82
CA ARG A 233 14.42 9.51 -3.51
C ARG A 233 12.91 9.80 -3.37
N VAL A 234 12.08 9.05 -4.06
CA VAL A 234 10.64 8.96 -3.85
C VAL A 234 10.38 7.65 -3.12
N ALA A 235 9.72 7.70 -1.98
CA ALA A 235 9.44 6.50 -1.20
C ALA A 235 8.29 5.69 -1.83
N ALA A 236 8.52 4.41 -2.06
CA ALA A 236 7.49 3.48 -2.52
C ALA A 236 6.64 2.98 -1.35
N THR A 237 5.35 2.75 -1.60
CA THR A 237 4.38 2.21 -0.65
C THR A 237 3.79 0.91 -1.19
N ALA A 238 4.16 -0.22 -0.60
CA ALA A 238 3.56 -1.52 -0.93
C ALA A 238 2.14 -1.62 -0.37
N LYS A 239 1.15 -2.05 -1.19
CA LYS A 239 -0.26 -2.09 -0.81
C LYS A 239 -1.02 -3.26 -1.43
N HIS A 240 -2.10 -3.74 -0.81
CA HIS A 240 -2.76 -3.38 0.46
C HIS A 240 -2.59 -4.51 1.48
N PHE A 241 -1.67 -4.39 2.42
CA PHE A 241 -1.40 -5.44 3.39
C PHE A 241 -2.66 -5.79 4.22
N PRO A 242 -2.96 -7.07 4.50
CA PRO A 242 -2.19 -8.29 4.21
C PRO A 242 -2.39 -8.88 2.82
N GLY A 243 -3.12 -8.24 1.93
CA GLY A 243 -3.37 -8.62 0.54
C GLY A 243 -4.84 -8.56 0.15
N LEU A 244 -5.18 -7.74 -0.84
CA LEU A 244 -6.55 -7.43 -1.27
C LEU A 244 -6.99 -8.24 -2.50
N GLY A 245 -6.12 -9.12 -3.03
CA GLY A 245 -6.36 -9.79 -4.31
C GLY A 245 -7.60 -10.69 -4.39
N ALA A 246 -8.20 -11.07 -3.25
CA ALA A 246 -9.46 -11.83 -3.17
C ALA A 246 -10.69 -10.96 -2.87
N ALA A 247 -10.55 -9.65 -2.79
CA ALA A 247 -11.70 -8.74 -2.68
C ALA A 247 -12.41 -8.62 -4.02
N THR A 248 -13.73 -8.72 -4.01
CA THR A 248 -14.58 -8.64 -5.22
C THR A 248 -14.99 -7.22 -5.55
N GLU A 249 -14.95 -6.32 -4.56
CA GLU A 249 -15.33 -4.92 -4.71
C GLU A 249 -14.27 -3.99 -4.10
N ASN A 250 -14.28 -2.73 -4.54
CA ASN A 250 -13.41 -1.70 -4.00
C ASN A 250 -13.78 -1.40 -2.54
N THR A 251 -12.79 -1.48 -1.66
CA THR A 251 -12.93 -1.22 -0.22
C THR A 251 -13.29 0.22 0.13
N ASP A 252 -13.18 1.16 -0.80
CA ASP A 252 -13.65 2.52 -0.61
C ASP A 252 -15.19 2.60 -0.51
N PHE A 253 -15.88 1.69 -1.21
CA PHE A 253 -17.33 1.70 -1.36
C PHE A 253 -18.05 0.56 -0.65
N ALA A 254 -17.35 -0.53 -0.30
CA ALA A 254 -17.93 -1.69 0.33
C ALA A 254 -17.01 -2.33 1.38
N VAL A 255 -17.60 -2.83 2.47
CA VAL A 255 -16.83 -3.60 3.47
C VAL A 255 -16.52 -4.98 2.94
N GLN A 256 -15.27 -5.24 2.63
CA GLN A 256 -14.82 -6.54 2.14
C GLN A 256 -14.41 -7.47 3.28
N ARG A 257 -14.87 -8.74 3.22
CA ARG A 257 -14.51 -9.80 4.17
C ARG A 257 -13.79 -10.93 3.44
N ILE A 258 -12.48 -10.98 3.54
CA ILE A 258 -11.64 -11.96 2.85
C ILE A 258 -11.53 -13.23 3.71
N ARG A 259 -12.29 -14.27 3.34
CA ARG A 259 -12.44 -15.53 4.06
C ARG A 259 -11.38 -16.59 3.65
N LEU A 260 -10.14 -16.17 3.50
CA LEU A 260 -9.02 -17.08 3.24
C LEU A 260 -8.44 -17.60 4.55
N SER A 261 -7.88 -18.84 4.53
CA SER A 261 -7.18 -19.38 5.69
C SER A 261 -5.94 -18.56 6.03
N LYS A 262 -5.54 -18.54 7.30
CA LYS A 262 -4.30 -17.88 7.72
C LYS A 262 -3.10 -18.40 6.92
N ARG A 263 -3.03 -19.71 6.64
CA ARG A 263 -1.97 -20.33 5.83
C ARG A 263 -1.94 -19.77 4.41
N THR A 264 -3.09 -19.63 3.75
CA THR A 264 -3.20 -19.06 2.41
C THR A 264 -2.74 -17.59 2.41
N LEU A 265 -3.25 -16.77 3.34
CA LEU A 265 -2.85 -15.38 3.50
C LEU A 265 -1.33 -15.24 3.66
N GLN A 266 -0.71 -16.08 4.51
CA GLN A 266 0.73 -16.01 4.76
C GLN A 266 1.58 -16.50 3.57
N ARG A 267 1.13 -17.54 2.86
CA ARG A 267 1.90 -18.16 1.76
C ARG A 267 1.71 -17.47 0.41
N VAL A 268 0.59 -16.79 0.21
CA VAL A 268 0.24 -16.15 -1.07
C VAL A 268 0.19 -14.64 -0.89
N ASP A 269 -0.75 -14.14 -0.10
CA ASP A 269 -1.08 -12.70 -0.07
C ASP A 269 0.00 -11.86 0.60
N MET A 270 0.57 -12.35 1.70
CA MET A 270 1.65 -11.66 2.42
C MET A 270 3.04 -12.00 1.89
N ALA A 271 3.19 -13.03 1.05
CA ALA A 271 4.49 -13.48 0.56
C ALA A 271 5.27 -12.39 -0.21
N PRO A 272 4.65 -11.55 -1.06
CA PRO A 272 5.35 -10.48 -1.77
C PRO A 272 5.99 -9.41 -0.87
N TYR A 273 5.51 -9.28 0.36
CA TYR A 273 6.06 -8.28 1.29
C TYR A 273 7.46 -8.64 1.82
N ARG A 274 7.83 -9.95 1.88
CA ARG A 274 9.19 -10.35 2.28
C ARG A 274 10.27 -9.74 1.39
N PRO A 275 10.30 -9.97 0.07
CA PRO A 275 11.31 -9.38 -0.79
C PRO A 275 11.20 -7.86 -0.87
N PHE A 276 10.02 -7.26 -0.72
CA PHE A 276 9.87 -5.81 -0.61
C PHE A 276 10.61 -5.27 0.62
N ILE A 277 10.40 -5.89 1.79
CA ILE A 277 11.07 -5.52 3.05
C ILE A 277 12.59 -5.71 2.91
N ALA A 278 13.02 -6.87 2.44
CA ALA A 278 14.45 -7.19 2.24
C ALA A 278 15.15 -6.24 1.24
N SER A 279 14.39 -5.64 0.32
CA SER A 279 14.91 -4.66 -0.64
C SER A 279 14.95 -3.21 -0.11
N GLY A 280 14.69 -2.98 1.17
CA GLY A 280 14.65 -1.64 1.77
C GLY A 280 13.36 -0.88 1.49
N GLY A 281 12.24 -1.58 1.38
CA GLY A 281 10.92 -0.98 1.19
C GLY A 281 10.55 -0.03 2.32
N LYS A 282 10.16 1.21 1.99
CA LYS A 282 10.01 2.29 2.97
C LYS A 282 8.63 2.37 3.61
N LEU A 283 7.55 2.17 2.85
CA LEU A 283 6.19 2.20 3.39
C LEU A 283 5.40 0.93 3.04
N VAL A 284 4.51 0.56 3.96
CA VAL A 284 3.46 -0.46 3.73
C VAL A 284 2.11 0.14 4.10
N MET A 285 1.19 0.15 3.13
CA MET A 285 -0.20 0.52 3.37
C MET A 285 -0.97 -0.72 3.83
N VAL A 286 -1.67 -0.59 4.96
CA VAL A 286 -2.54 -1.63 5.51
C VAL A 286 -3.97 -1.33 5.10
N GLY A 287 -4.61 -2.29 4.44
CA GLY A 287 -5.94 -2.12 3.85
C GLY A 287 -7.08 -2.07 4.87
N SER A 288 -8.26 -1.74 4.36
CA SER A 288 -9.50 -1.61 5.15
C SER A 288 -10.38 -2.87 5.15
N ALA A 289 -10.03 -3.93 4.41
CA ALA A 289 -10.75 -5.20 4.44
C ALA A 289 -10.61 -5.94 5.78
N ILE A 290 -11.58 -6.79 6.09
CA ILE A 290 -11.60 -7.65 7.28
C ILE A 290 -11.14 -9.06 6.90
N TYR A 291 -10.24 -9.63 7.71
CA TYR A 291 -9.69 -10.98 7.51
C TYR A 291 -10.05 -11.86 8.71
N PRO A 292 -11.18 -12.61 8.68
CA PRO A 292 -11.69 -13.36 9.85
C PRO A 292 -10.66 -14.33 10.45
N ALA A 293 -9.77 -14.89 9.61
CA ALA A 293 -8.69 -15.78 10.08
C ALA A 293 -7.58 -15.07 10.89
N LEU A 294 -7.53 -13.71 10.87
CA LEU A 294 -6.53 -12.90 11.56
C LEU A 294 -7.13 -11.97 12.62
N GLY A 295 -8.42 -11.62 12.48
CA GLY A 295 -9.11 -10.73 13.40
C GLY A 295 -10.49 -10.34 12.90
N ARG A 296 -11.23 -9.59 13.73
CA ARG A 296 -12.63 -9.19 13.45
C ARG A 296 -12.78 -7.75 13.00
N ARG A 297 -11.70 -6.98 13.00
CA ARG A 297 -11.68 -5.56 12.62
C ARG A 297 -11.08 -5.38 11.22
N PRO A 298 -11.33 -4.24 10.54
CA PRO A 298 -10.53 -3.85 9.39
C PRO A 298 -9.04 -3.98 9.67
N ALA A 299 -8.26 -4.47 8.69
CA ALA A 299 -6.86 -4.83 8.90
C ALA A 299 -6.04 -3.70 9.53
N MET A 300 -6.24 -2.45 9.10
CA MET A 300 -5.55 -1.27 9.64
C MET A 300 -5.90 -0.95 11.11
N PHE A 301 -6.94 -1.57 11.69
CA PHE A 301 -7.34 -1.44 13.10
C PHE A 301 -7.08 -2.70 13.93
N GLU A 302 -6.49 -3.74 13.30
CA GLU A 302 -6.28 -5.04 13.94
C GLU A 302 -4.81 -5.21 14.38
N PRO A 303 -4.52 -5.17 15.70
CA PRO A 303 -3.14 -5.31 16.20
C PRO A 303 -2.46 -6.62 15.79
N ARG A 304 -3.22 -7.72 15.64
CA ARG A 304 -2.68 -9.01 15.20
C ARG A 304 -2.12 -8.93 13.79
N ILE A 305 -2.71 -8.10 12.92
CA ILE A 305 -2.24 -7.87 11.56
C ILE A 305 -1.05 -6.92 11.55
N VAL A 306 -1.19 -5.73 12.15
CA VAL A 306 -0.16 -4.68 12.09
C VAL A 306 1.07 -5.06 12.89
N ARG A 307 0.91 -5.46 14.16
CA ARG A 307 2.04 -5.82 15.02
C ARG A 307 2.46 -7.27 14.82
N GLY A 308 1.50 -8.22 14.81
CA GLY A 308 1.80 -9.64 14.73
C GLY A 308 2.33 -10.05 13.36
N GLU A 309 1.55 -9.86 12.29
CA GLU A 309 1.95 -10.34 10.97
C GLU A 309 2.99 -9.43 10.31
N LEU A 310 2.79 -8.11 10.29
CA LEU A 310 3.68 -7.20 9.56
C LEU A 310 4.97 -6.91 10.34
N ARG A 311 4.88 -6.50 11.62
CA ARG A 311 6.06 -6.12 12.39
C ARG A 311 6.85 -7.31 12.92
N GLN A 312 6.18 -8.26 13.60
CA GLN A 312 6.88 -9.36 14.27
C GLN A 312 7.24 -10.48 13.28
N ARG A 313 6.26 -11.01 12.53
CA ARG A 313 6.51 -12.16 11.65
C ARG A 313 7.31 -11.80 10.39
N LEU A 314 7.00 -10.66 9.74
CA LEU A 314 7.71 -10.22 8.53
C LEU A 314 8.90 -9.30 8.81
N GLY A 315 9.06 -8.82 10.04
CA GLY A 315 10.21 -7.99 10.44
C GLY A 315 10.19 -6.56 9.89
N PHE A 316 9.03 -6.03 9.45
CA PHE A 316 8.98 -4.70 8.83
C PHE A 316 9.33 -3.58 9.82
N GLN A 317 10.39 -2.84 9.55
CA GLN A 317 10.87 -1.71 10.35
C GLN A 317 10.56 -0.34 9.73
N GLY A 318 10.04 -0.30 8.50
CA GLY A 318 9.65 0.93 7.82
C GLY A 318 8.37 1.55 8.37
N VAL A 319 7.78 2.49 7.63
CA VAL A 319 6.57 3.23 8.02
C VAL A 319 5.32 2.51 7.58
N THR A 320 4.37 2.31 8.49
CA THR A 320 3.02 1.83 8.15
C THR A 320 2.08 3.01 7.92
N ILE A 321 1.27 2.94 6.87
CA ILE A 321 0.24 3.93 6.55
C ILE A 321 -1.11 3.23 6.43
N THR A 322 -2.18 3.83 6.95
CA THR A 322 -3.53 3.30 6.73
C THR A 322 -3.94 3.44 5.27
N ASP A 323 -4.82 2.60 4.81
CA ASP A 323 -5.70 2.92 3.70
C ASP A 323 -6.54 4.16 4.03
N ALA A 324 -7.31 4.69 3.07
CA ALA A 324 -8.07 5.92 3.26
C ALA A 324 -9.01 5.86 4.48
N MET A 325 -8.88 6.84 5.38
CA MET A 325 -9.68 6.93 6.61
C MET A 325 -11.08 7.54 6.39
N GLY A 326 -11.56 7.51 5.14
CA GLY A 326 -12.90 7.96 4.74
C GLY A 326 -13.77 6.85 4.12
N THR A 327 -13.30 5.59 4.13
CA THR A 327 -14.01 4.44 3.54
C THR A 327 -15.26 4.05 4.32
N VAL A 328 -16.16 3.28 3.70
CA VAL A 328 -17.35 2.71 4.34
C VAL A 328 -16.96 1.91 5.59
N ALA A 329 -15.87 1.13 5.52
CA ALA A 329 -15.38 0.34 6.66
C ALA A 329 -15.01 1.20 7.89
N VAL A 330 -14.59 2.45 7.69
CA VAL A 330 -14.32 3.42 8.78
C VAL A 330 -15.61 3.93 9.40
N ASN A 331 -16.60 4.23 8.57
CA ASN A 331 -17.91 4.69 9.04
C ASN A 331 -18.61 3.61 9.86
N ASP A 332 -18.64 2.37 9.39
CA ASP A 332 -19.22 1.22 10.08
C ASP A 332 -18.46 0.87 11.37
N PHE A 333 -17.17 1.16 11.42
CA PHE A 333 -16.37 0.96 12.63
C PHE A 333 -16.67 1.99 13.73
N GLY A 334 -17.46 3.01 13.45
CA GLY A 334 -17.88 4.07 14.39
C GLY A 334 -17.21 5.44 14.12
N GLY A 335 -16.83 5.66 12.86
CA GLY A 335 -16.42 6.96 12.34
C GLY A 335 -15.01 7.39 12.70
N THR A 336 -14.65 8.57 12.21
CA THR A 336 -13.26 9.11 12.18
C THR A 336 -12.53 9.07 13.53
N LYS A 337 -13.18 9.49 14.63
CA LYS A 337 -12.50 9.57 15.94
C LYS A 337 -12.15 8.18 16.48
N ARG A 338 -13.11 7.24 16.44
CA ARG A 338 -12.90 5.87 16.90
C ARG A 338 -11.88 5.14 16.05
N ALA A 339 -11.96 5.29 14.75
CA ALA A 339 -11.03 4.72 13.79
C ALA A 339 -9.59 5.22 13.99
N ALA A 340 -9.41 6.54 14.19
CA ALA A 340 -8.10 7.13 14.47
C ALA A 340 -7.44 6.53 15.73
N ILE A 341 -8.20 6.39 16.81
CA ILE A 341 -7.73 5.79 18.07
C ILE A 341 -7.37 4.32 17.85
N ALA A 342 -8.22 3.57 17.13
CA ALA A 342 -7.99 2.16 16.84
C ALA A 342 -6.76 1.93 15.96
N ALA A 343 -6.56 2.72 14.89
CA ALA A 343 -5.36 2.68 14.06
C ALA A 343 -4.08 2.96 14.86
N ALA A 344 -4.11 4.01 15.70
CA ALA A 344 -2.98 4.33 16.57
C ALA A 344 -2.68 3.20 17.57
N HIS A 345 -3.72 2.59 18.15
CA HIS A 345 -3.60 1.45 19.05
C HIS A 345 -3.12 0.18 18.31
N ALA A 346 -3.54 -0.04 17.07
CA ALA A 346 -3.06 -1.17 16.26
C ALA A 346 -1.56 -1.08 15.92
N GLY A 347 -0.98 0.12 15.97
CA GLY A 347 0.44 0.34 15.71
C GLY A 347 0.73 0.96 14.34
N MET A 348 -0.30 1.53 13.69
CA MET A 348 -0.11 2.31 12.46
C MET A 348 0.74 3.55 12.76
N ASP A 349 1.63 3.92 11.84
CA ASP A 349 2.46 5.12 11.99
C ASP A 349 1.79 6.36 11.40
N ILE A 350 1.21 6.24 10.21
CA ILE A 350 0.52 7.33 9.49
C ILE A 350 -0.95 6.98 9.31
N LEU A 351 -1.81 7.98 9.50
CA LEU A 351 -3.24 7.95 9.22
C LEU A 351 -3.51 8.84 8.01
N LEU A 352 -4.05 8.25 6.93
CA LEU A 352 -4.28 8.89 5.63
C LEU A 352 -5.75 9.33 5.51
N TYR A 353 -5.97 10.62 5.32
CA TYR A 353 -7.30 11.20 5.14
C TYR A 353 -7.42 11.88 3.79
N GLY A 354 -8.56 11.68 3.12
CA GLY A 354 -8.90 12.33 1.87
C GLY A 354 -9.25 13.82 2.03
N ASP A 355 -9.58 14.26 3.25
CA ASP A 355 -9.93 15.65 3.57
C ASP A 355 -9.28 16.14 4.87
N TRP A 356 -9.04 17.44 4.98
CA TRP A 356 -8.37 18.05 6.13
C TRP A 356 -9.26 18.16 7.37
N GLN A 357 -10.58 18.16 7.23
CA GLN A 357 -11.54 18.24 8.34
C GLN A 357 -11.51 16.95 9.14
N SER A 358 -11.62 15.81 8.46
CA SER A 358 -11.50 14.47 9.06
C SER A 358 -10.11 14.25 9.65
N ALA A 359 -9.06 14.67 8.95
CA ALA A 359 -7.69 14.66 9.42
C ALA A 359 -7.54 15.42 10.75
N SER A 360 -8.14 16.61 10.86
CA SER A 360 -8.13 17.40 12.09
C SER A 360 -8.88 16.70 13.23
N ARG A 361 -10.07 16.12 12.97
CA ARG A 361 -10.83 15.36 13.96
C ARG A 361 -10.03 14.15 14.48
N GLY A 362 -9.41 13.38 13.57
CA GLY A 362 -8.58 12.23 13.90
C GLY A 362 -7.37 12.63 14.75
N ARG A 363 -6.63 13.69 14.35
CA ARG A 363 -5.50 14.23 15.10
C ARG A 363 -5.88 14.63 16.52
N VAL A 364 -6.96 15.38 16.69
CA VAL A 364 -7.44 15.82 18.01
C VAL A 364 -7.78 14.61 18.89
N ALA A 365 -8.44 13.59 18.33
CA ALA A 365 -8.81 12.38 19.06
C ALA A 365 -7.57 11.63 19.59
N ILE A 366 -6.55 11.38 18.74
CA ILE A 366 -5.33 10.68 19.19
C ILE A 366 -4.47 11.54 20.12
N ALA A 367 -4.37 12.86 19.89
CA ALA A 367 -3.66 13.76 20.79
C ALA A 367 -4.31 13.83 22.20
N SER A 368 -5.64 13.83 22.27
CA SER A 368 -6.37 13.77 23.54
C SER A 368 -6.11 12.48 24.31
N ARG A 369 -6.15 11.32 23.60
CA ARG A 369 -5.84 10.02 24.22
C ARG A 369 -4.39 9.90 24.67
N LEU A 370 -3.46 10.54 23.94
CA LEU A 370 -2.06 10.60 24.34
C LEU A 370 -1.89 11.43 25.63
N ARG A 371 -2.53 12.62 25.71
CA ARG A 371 -2.48 13.48 26.93
C ARG A 371 -3.07 12.79 28.16
N SER A 372 -4.16 12.03 27.98
CA SER A 372 -4.82 11.31 29.10
C SER A 372 -4.16 9.98 29.46
N GLY A 373 -3.01 9.61 28.86
CA GLY A 373 -2.34 8.34 29.11
C GLY A 373 -3.04 7.11 28.52
N LYS A 374 -4.18 7.27 27.83
CA LYS A 374 -4.96 6.17 27.23
C LYS A 374 -4.36 5.61 25.92
N LEU A 375 -3.32 6.26 25.39
CA LEU A 375 -2.43 5.71 24.36
C LEU A 375 -1.01 5.64 24.93
N PRO A 376 -0.32 4.48 24.85
CA PRO A 376 1.02 4.31 25.39
C PRO A 376 2.03 5.24 24.70
N ARG A 377 2.53 6.25 25.45
CA ARG A 377 3.46 7.25 24.91
C ARG A 377 4.70 6.64 24.22
N PRO A 378 5.36 5.59 24.76
CA PRO A 378 6.54 5.03 24.10
C PRO A 378 6.25 4.47 22.70
N GLN A 379 5.09 3.79 22.50
CA GLN A 379 4.69 3.30 21.19
C GLN A 379 4.37 4.46 20.24
N PHE A 380 3.73 5.49 20.75
CA PHE A 380 3.37 6.67 19.99
C PHE A 380 4.61 7.42 19.49
N VAL A 381 5.61 7.61 20.38
CA VAL A 381 6.90 8.20 20.05
C VAL A 381 7.65 7.39 19.01
N ARG A 382 7.72 6.05 19.16
CA ARG A 382 8.35 5.18 18.13
C ARG A 382 7.70 5.33 16.75
N ALA A 383 6.37 5.41 16.68
CA ALA A 383 5.65 5.62 15.43
C ALA A 383 5.99 6.99 14.81
N THR A 384 5.99 8.05 15.62
CA THR A 384 6.37 9.40 15.19
C THR A 384 7.82 9.44 14.71
N ASN A 385 8.74 8.77 15.40
CA ASN A 385 10.15 8.72 15.03
C ASN A 385 10.34 8.05 13.64
N ARG A 386 9.67 6.92 13.36
CA ARG A 386 9.74 6.30 12.02
C ARG A 386 9.25 7.26 10.93
N THR A 387 8.19 8.00 11.18
CA THR A 387 7.69 9.02 10.24
C THR A 387 8.69 10.16 10.04
N LEU A 388 9.34 10.64 11.09
CA LEU A 388 10.38 11.68 10.98
C LEU A 388 11.65 11.16 10.30
N GLN A 389 12.05 9.90 10.55
CA GLN A 389 13.15 9.24 9.84
C GLN A 389 12.87 9.16 8.33
N LEU A 390 11.67 8.70 7.95
CA LEU A 390 11.26 8.70 6.54
C LEU A 390 11.41 10.11 5.94
N ARG A 391 10.89 11.13 6.60
CA ARG A 391 10.93 12.52 6.13
C ARG A 391 12.37 13.05 6.02
N ALA A 392 13.25 12.65 6.92
CA ALA A 392 14.66 13.02 6.85
C ALA A 392 15.36 12.48 5.57
N THR A 393 14.88 11.36 4.99
CA THR A 393 15.44 10.84 3.73
C THR A 393 15.10 11.68 2.51
N PHE A 394 14.19 12.64 2.62
CA PHE A 394 13.78 13.52 1.51
C PHE A 394 14.64 14.78 1.40
N THR A 395 15.40 15.12 2.44
CA THR A 395 16.35 16.23 2.37
C THR A 395 17.41 15.94 1.33
N THR A 396 17.58 16.84 0.38
CA THR A 396 18.83 16.92 -0.38
C THR A 396 19.89 17.44 0.58
N SER A 397 20.98 16.73 0.78
CA SER A 397 22.22 17.39 1.12
C SER A 397 22.45 18.42 0.01
N ILE A 398 22.30 19.70 0.31
CA ILE A 398 22.83 20.74 -0.55
C ILE A 398 24.35 20.53 -0.43
N PRO A 399 25.06 20.20 -1.52
CA PRO A 399 26.52 20.23 -1.48
C PRO A 399 26.92 21.69 -1.27
N GLY A 400 27.50 22.02 -0.13
CA GLY A 400 28.05 23.32 0.17
C GLY A 400 27.08 24.29 0.86
N SER A 401 26.87 24.13 2.16
CA SER A 401 26.61 25.22 3.11
C SER A 401 27.44 24.94 4.36
#